data_613c809b4996f63957c214cde3557325
#
_entry.id   613c809b4996f63957c214cde3557325
#
_cell.length_a   1.000
_cell.length_b   1.000
_cell.length_c   1.000
_cell.angle_alpha   90.00
_cell.angle_beta   90.00
_cell.angle_gamma   90.00
#
_symmetry.space_group_name_H-M   'P 1'
#
loop_
_entity.id
_entity.type
_entity.pdbx_description
1 polymer ?
#
loop_
_entity_poly.entity_id
_entity_poly.type
_entity_poly.pdbx_seq_one_letter_code
_entity_poly.pdbx_strand_id
1 'polypeptide(L)'
;MNTTNMSEESASTQPVKVLYTAKAHTTGGREGGASRTSDGRLDVKLSVPGAPGNGTNPEQLFAVGWSACFTSAIKIVASRMKVKLPPDMAVDSEVDLCTGDDGYFLQARLNVSLPGVERQVAQSILDVAHQTCPYSKATRGNIDAAINLV
;
A
#
# COMPACT_ATOMS: atom_id res chain seq x y z
N MET A 1 12.68 -21.94 39.18
CA MET A 1 12.85 -20.63 38.54
C MET A 1 13.09 -20.87 37.06
N ASN A 2 12.05 -20.65 36.24
CA ASN A 2 12.14 -20.83 34.81
C ASN A 2 12.65 -19.53 34.20
N THR A 3 13.86 -19.52 33.72
CA THR A 3 14.37 -18.51 32.81
C THR A 3 13.77 -18.77 31.43
N THR A 4 12.81 -17.96 31.06
CA THR A 4 12.27 -17.95 29.70
C THR A 4 13.35 -17.40 28.77
N ASN A 5 13.93 -18.28 27.99
CA ASN A 5 14.81 -17.89 26.88
C ASN A 5 13.91 -17.23 25.81
N MET A 6 13.89 -15.92 25.81
CA MET A 6 13.40 -15.18 24.65
C MET A 6 14.48 -15.32 23.58
N SER A 7 14.22 -16.13 22.58
CA SER A 7 15.02 -16.19 21.37
C SER A 7 15.00 -14.81 20.73
N GLU A 8 16.10 -14.11 20.80
CA GLU A 8 16.36 -12.91 20.02
C GLU A 8 16.28 -13.31 18.55
N GLU A 9 15.21 -12.88 17.91
CA GLU A 9 15.08 -12.97 16.47
C GLU A 9 16.23 -12.15 15.89
N SER A 10 17.16 -12.83 15.22
CA SER A 10 18.35 -12.24 14.62
C SER A 10 17.93 -11.14 13.66
N ALA A 11 18.07 -9.89 14.06
CA ALA A 11 17.95 -8.75 13.18
C ALA A 11 18.93 -8.92 12.01
N SER A 12 18.45 -8.70 10.78
CA SER A 12 19.29 -8.74 9.58
C SER A 12 20.56 -7.92 9.80
N THR A 13 21.73 -8.53 9.60
CA THR A 13 23.04 -7.87 9.76
C THR A 13 23.39 -6.92 8.61
N GLN A 14 22.50 -6.79 7.60
CA GLN A 14 22.72 -5.88 6.48
C GLN A 14 22.43 -4.44 6.88
N PRO A 15 23.32 -3.48 6.51
CA PRO A 15 23.10 -2.08 6.83
C PRO A 15 21.86 -1.54 6.11
N VAL A 16 21.05 -0.79 6.85
CA VAL A 16 19.88 -0.10 6.30
C VAL A 16 20.35 1.19 5.62
N LYS A 17 19.91 1.38 4.36
CA LYS A 17 20.13 2.63 3.63
C LYS A 17 18.78 3.30 3.40
N VAL A 18 18.61 4.51 3.94
CA VAL A 18 17.43 5.34 3.68
C VAL A 18 17.59 6.01 2.32
N LEU A 19 16.69 5.70 1.39
CA LEU A 19 16.69 6.30 0.05
C LEU A 19 15.95 7.64 0.02
N TYR A 20 14.89 7.77 0.83
CA TYR A 20 14.02 8.94 0.84
C TYR A 20 13.19 8.95 2.12
N THR A 21 12.92 10.15 2.64
CA THR A 21 12.03 10.35 3.78
C THR A 21 10.92 11.34 3.40
N ALA A 22 9.69 10.86 3.36
CA ALA A 22 8.52 11.72 3.25
C ALA A 22 8.17 12.30 4.62
N LYS A 23 7.76 13.56 4.66
CA LYS A 23 7.36 14.25 5.89
C LYS A 23 6.01 14.90 5.71
N ALA A 24 5.14 14.75 6.69
CA ALA A 24 3.82 15.37 6.68
C ALA A 24 3.53 16.02 8.03
N HIS A 25 2.75 17.09 8.00
CA HIS A 25 2.22 17.77 9.17
C HIS A 25 0.71 17.70 9.12
N THR A 26 0.10 17.19 10.18
CA THR A 26 -1.35 16.98 10.26
C THR A 26 -1.91 17.62 11.52
N THR A 27 -3.02 18.32 11.37
CA THR A 27 -3.81 18.86 12.49
C THR A 27 -5.25 18.40 12.37
N GLY A 28 -5.97 18.25 13.49
CA GLY A 28 -7.40 17.97 13.53
C GLY A 28 -7.83 16.56 13.14
N GLY A 29 -6.96 15.75 12.57
CA GLY A 29 -7.29 14.38 12.17
C GLY A 29 -8.38 14.30 11.09
N ARG A 30 -9.02 13.10 10.99
CA ARG A 30 -10.07 12.86 9.98
C ARG A 30 -11.32 13.72 10.17
N GLU A 31 -11.52 14.27 11.36
CA GLU A 31 -12.70 15.06 11.74
C GLU A 31 -12.53 16.54 11.34
N GLY A 32 -12.43 16.81 10.06
CA GLY A 32 -12.32 18.18 9.54
C GLY A 32 -10.92 18.79 9.63
N GLY A 33 -9.90 17.97 9.80
CA GLY A 33 -8.52 18.42 9.85
C GLY A 33 -7.91 18.69 8.47
N ALA A 34 -6.60 18.83 8.47
CA ALA A 34 -5.81 19.05 7.26
C ALA A 34 -4.45 18.38 7.37
N SER A 35 -3.89 17.98 6.25
CA SER A 35 -2.56 17.41 6.19
C SER A 35 -1.79 17.92 4.99
N ARG A 36 -0.49 18.10 5.17
CA ARG A 36 0.36 18.68 4.14
C ARG A 36 1.75 18.06 4.20
N THR A 37 2.33 17.74 3.05
CA THR A 37 3.73 17.35 2.98
C THR A 37 4.66 18.54 3.08
N SER A 38 5.89 18.32 3.55
CA SER A 38 6.87 19.39 3.76
C SER A 38 7.24 20.16 2.50
N ASP A 39 7.14 19.50 1.33
CA ASP A 39 7.40 20.11 0.02
C ASP A 39 6.14 20.71 -0.63
N GLY A 40 4.98 20.60 0.01
CA GLY A 40 3.71 21.11 -0.50
C GLY A 40 3.10 20.35 -1.66
N ARG A 41 3.69 19.23 -2.09
CA ARG A 41 3.14 18.43 -3.20
C ARG A 41 1.81 17.78 -2.89
N LEU A 42 1.56 17.49 -1.60
CA LEU A 42 0.26 17.07 -1.11
C LEU A 42 -0.20 18.06 -0.06
N ASP A 43 -1.36 18.66 -0.27
CA ASP A 43 -1.98 19.61 0.64
C ASP A 43 -3.49 19.38 0.58
N VAL A 44 -4.04 18.76 1.61
CA VAL A 44 -5.41 18.24 1.59
C VAL A 44 -6.16 18.57 2.87
N LYS A 45 -7.46 18.75 2.72
CA LYS A 45 -8.41 18.77 3.82
C LYS A 45 -8.92 17.35 4.06
N LEU A 46 -9.27 17.07 5.30
CA LEU A 46 -9.77 15.76 5.72
C LEU A 46 -11.22 15.89 6.15
N SER A 47 -12.03 14.90 5.78
CA SER A 47 -13.44 14.80 6.17
C SER A 47 -13.79 13.34 6.45
N VAL A 48 -14.69 13.14 7.40
CA VAL A 48 -15.25 11.80 7.66
C VAL A 48 -16.19 11.43 6.49
N PRO A 49 -16.05 10.23 5.90
CA PRO A 49 -16.96 9.79 4.84
C PRO A 49 -18.43 9.84 5.30
N GLY A 50 -19.28 10.41 4.44
CA GLY A 50 -20.71 10.58 4.75
C GLY A 50 -21.07 11.76 5.62
N ALA A 51 -20.10 12.45 6.22
CA ALA A 51 -20.31 13.69 6.96
C ALA A 51 -20.23 14.91 6.01
N PRO A 52 -20.73 16.10 6.44
CA PRO A 52 -20.52 17.33 5.68
C PRO A 52 -19.04 17.61 5.47
N GLY A 53 -18.71 18.06 4.26
CA GLY A 53 -17.34 18.35 3.86
C GLY A 53 -16.93 17.51 2.66
N ASN A 54 -15.90 17.96 1.95
CA ASN A 54 -15.41 17.35 0.70
C ASN A 54 -13.90 17.05 0.76
N GLY A 55 -13.37 16.89 1.96
CA GLY A 55 -12.00 16.46 2.15
C GLY A 55 -11.78 14.98 1.82
N THR A 56 -10.53 14.59 1.69
CA THR A 56 -10.15 13.20 1.60
C THR A 56 -10.10 12.54 2.99
N ASN A 57 -9.67 11.29 3.07
CA ASN A 57 -9.57 10.55 4.33
C ASN A 57 -8.35 9.61 4.30
N PRO A 58 -7.94 9.07 5.45
CA PRO A 58 -6.78 8.19 5.50
C PRO A 58 -6.88 6.94 4.61
N GLU A 59 -8.07 6.38 4.46
CA GLU A 59 -8.27 5.16 3.66
C GLU A 59 -8.10 5.45 2.16
N GLN A 60 -8.56 6.61 1.68
CA GLN A 60 -8.29 7.05 0.31
C GLN A 60 -6.78 7.29 0.08
N LEU A 61 -6.10 7.93 1.02
CA LEU A 61 -4.66 8.17 0.93
C LEU A 61 -3.88 6.86 0.94
N PHE A 62 -4.30 5.89 1.75
CA PHE A 62 -3.72 4.55 1.79
C PHE A 62 -3.91 3.81 0.45
N ALA A 63 -5.11 3.87 -0.11
CA ALA A 63 -5.42 3.26 -1.41
C ALA A 63 -4.57 3.85 -2.53
N VAL A 64 -4.46 5.17 -2.61
CA VAL A 64 -3.61 5.88 -3.59
C VAL A 64 -2.14 5.51 -3.42
N GLY A 65 -1.64 5.53 -2.20
CA GLY A 65 -0.24 5.19 -1.90
C GLY A 65 0.11 3.77 -2.29
N TRP A 66 -0.74 2.81 -1.91
CA TRP A 66 -0.47 1.41 -2.21
C TRP A 66 -0.58 1.11 -3.71
N SER A 67 -1.63 1.57 -4.38
CA SER A 67 -1.78 1.34 -5.82
C SER A 67 -0.65 1.96 -6.63
N ALA A 68 -0.19 3.16 -6.28
CA ALA A 68 0.96 3.79 -6.92
C ALA A 68 2.25 2.97 -6.71
N CYS A 69 2.51 2.55 -5.49
CA CYS A 69 3.67 1.72 -5.12
C CYS A 69 3.63 0.37 -5.83
N PHE A 70 2.45 -0.28 -5.85
CA PHE A 70 2.27 -1.57 -6.49
C PHE A 70 2.46 -1.50 -8.01
N THR A 71 1.95 -0.45 -8.64
CA THR A 71 2.17 -0.19 -10.08
C THR A 71 3.66 -0.08 -10.40
N SER A 72 4.42 0.62 -9.57
CA SER A 72 5.88 0.72 -9.75
C SER A 72 6.57 -0.63 -9.57
N ALA A 73 6.12 -1.44 -8.63
CA ALA A 73 6.63 -2.81 -8.45
C ALA A 73 6.35 -3.69 -9.67
N ILE A 74 5.14 -3.59 -10.26
CA ILE A 74 4.80 -4.29 -11.50
C ILE A 74 5.78 -3.90 -12.62
N LYS A 75 6.06 -2.62 -12.79
CA LYS A 75 6.99 -2.14 -13.82
C LYS A 75 8.41 -2.69 -13.63
N ILE A 76 8.90 -2.71 -12.41
CA ILE A 76 10.21 -3.26 -12.08
C ILE A 76 10.28 -4.75 -12.43
N VAL A 77 9.28 -5.51 -12.01
CA VAL A 77 9.24 -6.97 -12.25
C VAL A 77 9.10 -7.28 -13.73
N ALA A 78 8.20 -6.62 -14.43
CA ALA A 78 8.02 -6.81 -15.87
C ALA A 78 9.29 -6.49 -16.65
N SER A 79 10.02 -5.44 -16.28
CA SER A 79 11.31 -5.10 -16.88
C SER A 79 12.33 -6.22 -16.70
N ARG A 80 12.42 -6.80 -15.51
CA ARG A 80 13.32 -7.93 -15.21
C ARG A 80 12.94 -9.18 -16.01
N MET A 81 11.66 -9.43 -16.21
CA MET A 81 11.12 -10.54 -16.96
C MET A 81 11.13 -10.27 -18.49
N LYS A 82 11.51 -9.08 -18.91
CA LYS A 82 11.49 -8.63 -20.31
C LYS A 82 10.09 -8.69 -20.93
N VAL A 83 9.09 -8.37 -20.13
CA VAL A 83 7.69 -8.30 -20.56
C VAL A 83 7.35 -6.84 -20.83
N LYS A 84 6.81 -6.56 -22.00
CA LYS A 84 6.29 -5.24 -22.35
C LYS A 84 4.90 -5.07 -21.74
N LEU A 85 4.76 -4.04 -20.90
CA LEU A 85 3.47 -3.73 -20.30
C LEU A 85 2.59 -2.89 -21.25
N PRO A 86 1.28 -3.11 -21.24
CA PRO A 86 0.35 -2.28 -22.01
C PRO A 86 0.29 -0.86 -21.44
N PRO A 87 0.11 0.17 -22.29
CA PRO A 87 0.04 1.56 -21.82
C PRO A 87 -1.21 1.85 -20.98
N ASP A 88 -2.24 1.04 -21.12
CA ASP A 88 -3.51 1.16 -20.38
C ASP A 88 -3.59 0.23 -19.16
N MET A 89 -2.46 -0.29 -18.70
CA MET A 89 -2.43 -1.03 -17.43
C MET A 89 -2.93 -0.15 -16.27
N ALA A 90 -3.63 -0.76 -15.34
CA ALA A 90 -4.19 -0.05 -14.20
C ALA A 90 -4.23 -0.91 -12.95
N VAL A 91 -4.16 -0.27 -11.80
CA VAL A 91 -4.41 -0.88 -10.51
C VAL A 91 -5.54 -0.12 -9.83
N ASP A 92 -6.66 -0.77 -9.65
CA ASP A 92 -7.79 -0.25 -8.90
C ASP A 92 -7.74 -0.83 -7.49
N SER A 93 -7.56 0.04 -6.51
CA SER A 93 -7.44 -0.36 -5.11
C SER A 93 -8.67 0.02 -4.32
N GLU A 94 -9.04 -0.86 -3.39
CA GLU A 94 -10.11 -0.66 -2.43
C GLU A 94 -9.53 -0.89 -1.04
N VAL A 95 -9.76 0.04 -0.12
CA VAL A 95 -9.35 -0.08 1.27
C VAL A 95 -10.58 0.13 2.14
N ASP A 96 -10.90 -0.86 2.95
CA ASP A 96 -12.01 -0.81 3.88
C ASP A 96 -11.52 -0.43 5.28
N LEU A 97 -12.23 0.49 5.92
CA LEU A 97 -12.14 0.68 7.36
C LEU A 97 -13.19 -0.23 8.00
N CYS A 98 -12.73 -1.17 8.80
CA CYS A 98 -13.57 -2.18 9.43
C CYS A 98 -13.60 -2.01 10.96
N THR A 99 -14.58 -2.59 11.59
CA THR A 99 -14.65 -2.73 13.04
C THR A 99 -14.97 -4.16 13.42
N GLY A 100 -14.39 -4.62 14.50
CA GLY A 100 -14.57 -5.96 15.05
C GLY A 100 -14.27 -6.00 16.54
N ASP A 101 -14.10 -7.19 17.09
CA ASP A 101 -13.91 -7.38 18.54
C ASP A 101 -12.65 -6.65 19.06
N ASP A 102 -11.62 -6.53 18.23
CA ASP A 102 -10.35 -5.87 18.59
C ASP A 102 -10.31 -4.38 18.20
N GLY A 103 -11.45 -3.78 17.83
CA GLY A 103 -11.54 -2.38 17.43
C GLY A 103 -11.44 -2.19 15.91
N TYR A 104 -10.82 -1.10 15.48
CA TYR A 104 -10.73 -0.75 14.06
C TYR A 104 -9.57 -1.43 13.39
N PHE A 105 -9.77 -1.86 12.15
CA PHE A 105 -8.74 -2.46 11.31
C PHE A 105 -9.01 -2.19 9.83
N LEU A 106 -8.03 -2.49 8.99
CA LEU A 106 -8.12 -2.33 7.54
C LEU A 106 -8.11 -3.67 6.84
N GLN A 107 -8.81 -3.74 5.71
CA GLN A 107 -8.64 -4.78 4.71
C GLN A 107 -8.61 -4.16 3.32
N ALA A 108 -8.04 -4.84 2.34
CA ALA A 108 -7.82 -4.22 1.04
C ALA A 108 -7.92 -5.21 -0.12
N ARG A 109 -8.20 -4.68 -1.30
CA ARG A 109 -8.16 -5.40 -2.57
C ARG A 109 -7.47 -4.51 -3.60
N LEU A 110 -6.52 -5.10 -4.33
CA LEU A 110 -5.88 -4.47 -5.48
C LEU A 110 -6.28 -5.27 -6.73
N ASN A 111 -7.02 -4.65 -7.60
CA ASN A 111 -7.49 -5.25 -8.84
C ASN A 111 -6.63 -4.74 -9.99
N VAL A 112 -5.87 -5.62 -10.60
CA VAL A 112 -4.85 -5.26 -11.59
C VAL A 112 -5.31 -5.67 -12.98
N SER A 113 -5.29 -4.72 -13.89
CA SER A 113 -5.58 -4.92 -15.31
C SER A 113 -4.30 -4.82 -16.13
N LEU A 114 -3.96 -5.91 -16.82
CA LEU A 114 -2.82 -6.00 -17.74
C LEU A 114 -3.30 -6.50 -19.09
N PRO A 115 -4.08 -5.68 -19.83
CA PRO A 115 -4.68 -6.12 -21.10
C PRO A 115 -3.61 -6.50 -22.12
N GLY A 116 -3.82 -7.63 -22.80
CA GLY A 116 -2.88 -8.13 -23.82
C GLY A 116 -1.67 -8.92 -23.27
N VAL A 117 -1.49 -8.97 -21.96
CA VAL A 117 -0.47 -9.84 -21.35
C VAL A 117 -1.09 -11.23 -21.11
N GLU A 118 -0.36 -12.28 -21.49
CA GLU A 118 -0.80 -13.65 -21.27
C GLU A 118 -1.03 -13.90 -19.78
N ARG A 119 -2.13 -14.59 -19.43
CA ARG A 119 -2.63 -14.68 -18.05
C ARG A 119 -1.61 -15.25 -17.07
N GLN A 120 -0.89 -16.29 -17.43
CA GLN A 120 0.12 -16.90 -16.55
C GLN A 120 1.32 -15.98 -16.32
N VAL A 121 1.73 -15.25 -17.36
CA VAL A 121 2.79 -14.25 -17.28
C VAL A 121 2.33 -13.08 -16.39
N ALA A 122 1.13 -12.60 -16.58
CA ALA A 122 0.54 -11.54 -15.76
C ALA A 122 0.49 -11.95 -14.29
N GLN A 123 0.00 -13.15 -13.99
CA GLN A 123 -0.07 -13.67 -12.62
C GLN A 123 1.32 -13.79 -11.97
N SER A 124 2.31 -14.25 -12.72
CA SER A 124 3.70 -14.32 -12.24
C SER A 124 4.26 -12.94 -11.91
N ILE A 125 3.95 -11.94 -12.72
CA ILE A 125 4.33 -10.55 -12.45
C ILE A 125 3.70 -10.07 -11.14
N LEU A 126 2.41 -10.30 -10.94
CA LEU A 126 1.68 -9.89 -9.73
C LEU A 126 2.24 -10.56 -8.48
N ASP A 127 2.53 -11.85 -8.54
CA ASP A 127 3.06 -12.61 -7.40
C ASP A 127 4.41 -12.03 -6.95
N VAL A 128 5.30 -11.73 -7.87
CA VAL A 128 6.60 -11.13 -7.55
C VAL A 128 6.46 -9.66 -7.15
N ALA A 129 5.56 -8.90 -7.79
CA ALA A 129 5.29 -7.52 -7.43
C ALA A 129 4.77 -7.41 -5.99
N HIS A 130 3.92 -8.33 -5.55
CA HIS A 130 3.43 -8.38 -4.17
C HIS A 130 4.56 -8.62 -3.15
N GLN A 131 5.60 -9.35 -3.53
CA GLN A 131 6.80 -9.52 -2.70
C GLN A 131 7.74 -8.32 -2.75
N THR A 132 7.72 -7.55 -3.83
CA THR A 132 8.63 -6.44 -4.08
C THR A 132 8.12 -5.11 -3.50
N CYS A 133 6.82 -4.88 -3.57
CA CYS A 133 6.19 -3.63 -3.15
C CYS A 133 6.37 -3.37 -1.65
N PRO A 134 6.94 -2.22 -1.24
CA PRO A 134 7.11 -1.89 0.18
C PRO A 134 5.80 -1.83 0.96
N TYR A 135 4.70 -1.36 0.36
CA TYR A 135 3.38 -1.38 1.01
C TYR A 135 2.87 -2.81 1.22
N SER A 136 3.08 -3.69 0.25
CA SER A 136 2.75 -5.12 0.40
C SER A 136 3.55 -5.75 1.53
N LYS A 137 4.82 -5.43 1.66
CA LYS A 137 5.66 -5.88 2.79
C LYS A 137 5.17 -5.35 4.12
N ALA A 138 4.77 -4.07 4.17
CA ALA A 138 4.28 -3.43 5.40
C ALA A 138 2.96 -4.02 5.89
N THR A 139 2.13 -4.52 4.98
CA THR A 139 0.77 -5.02 5.28
C THR A 139 0.70 -6.54 5.42
N ARG A 140 1.62 -7.27 4.79
CA ARG A 140 1.61 -8.74 4.77
C ARG A 140 1.66 -9.33 6.17
N GLY A 141 0.77 -10.31 6.42
CA GLY A 141 0.66 -10.96 7.72
C GLY A 141 -0.09 -10.14 8.77
N ASN A 142 -0.51 -8.93 8.43
CA ASN A 142 -1.22 -8.04 9.34
C ASN A 142 -2.66 -7.73 8.89
N ILE A 143 -2.84 -7.34 7.64
CA ILE A 143 -4.19 -7.08 7.10
C ILE A 143 -4.53 -8.06 5.99
N ASP A 144 -5.83 -8.35 5.86
CA ASP A 144 -6.33 -9.15 4.75
C ASP A 144 -6.24 -8.34 3.46
N ALA A 145 -5.45 -8.81 2.51
CA ALA A 145 -5.22 -8.15 1.25
C ALA A 145 -5.31 -9.16 0.10
N ALA A 146 -6.22 -8.90 -0.83
CA ALA A 146 -6.36 -9.69 -2.05
C ALA A 146 -5.74 -8.94 -3.24
N ILE A 147 -4.89 -9.63 -3.99
CA ILE A 147 -4.31 -9.13 -5.24
C ILE A 147 -4.95 -9.92 -6.38
N ASN A 148 -5.76 -9.26 -7.17
CA ASN A 148 -6.57 -9.90 -8.20
C ASN A 148 -6.11 -9.44 -9.59
N LEU A 149 -5.97 -10.40 -10.50
CA LEU A 149 -5.85 -10.12 -11.92
C LEU A 149 -7.27 -10.07 -12.53
N VAL A 150 -7.63 -8.94 -13.10
CA VAL A 150 -8.94 -8.72 -13.70
C VAL A 150 -8.88 -8.48 -15.19
#